data_6747266146a18587f11f1f3836ef55d3
#
_entry.id   6747266146a18587f11f1f3836ef55d3
#
_cell.length_a   1.000
_cell.length_b   1.000
_cell.length_c   1.000
_cell.angle_alpha   90.00
_cell.angle_beta   90.00
_cell.angle_gamma   90.00
#
_symmetry.space_group_name_H-M   'P 1'
#
loop_
_entity.id
_entity.type
_entity.pdbx_description
1 polymer ?
#
loop_
_entity_poly.entity_id
_entity_poly.type
_entity_poly.pdbx_seq_one_letter_code
_entity_poly.pdbx_strand_id
1 'polypeptide(L)'
;MLPFIHTPDPSAEYETPERCLILKIWDDDRDGAVSVARATVKPGVTTQPHRLQGVDERYIVMLGTGMVTVGAMAPEKVGPGAVVIIPAGTAQQISNTGDTDLVFYCICTPRFSPESYESLE
;
A
#
# COMPACT_ATOMS: atom_id res chain seq x y z
N MET A 1 1.81 20.29 -15.51
CA MET A 1 1.82 19.13 -16.43
C MET A 1 0.59 19.19 -17.32
N LEU A 2 0.74 18.85 -18.60
CA LEU A 2 -0.40 18.83 -19.52
C LEU A 2 -1.28 17.60 -19.27
N PRO A 3 -2.59 17.70 -19.54
CA PRO A 3 -3.48 16.55 -19.38
C PRO A 3 -3.05 15.37 -20.25
N PHE A 4 -3.11 14.16 -19.70
CA PHE A 4 -2.88 12.93 -20.44
C PHE A 4 -3.50 11.74 -19.70
N ILE A 5 -3.54 10.59 -20.35
CA ILE A 5 -4.04 9.34 -19.78
C ILE A 5 -2.88 8.36 -19.68
N HIS A 6 -2.72 7.76 -18.50
CA HIS A 6 -1.75 6.71 -18.28
C HIS A 6 -2.48 5.42 -17.97
N THR A 7 -2.12 4.35 -18.65
CA THR A 7 -2.65 3.01 -18.38
C THR A 7 -1.48 2.12 -17.94
N PRO A 8 -1.48 1.62 -16.69
CA PRO A 8 -0.40 0.75 -16.23
C PRO A 8 -0.41 -0.58 -16.99
N ASP A 9 0.77 -1.16 -17.18
CA ASP A 9 0.94 -2.49 -17.74
C ASP A 9 0.89 -3.53 -16.60
N PRO A 10 -0.13 -4.41 -16.57
CA PRO A 10 -0.24 -5.42 -15.49
C PRO A 10 0.97 -6.35 -15.41
N SER A 11 1.70 -6.57 -16.52
CA SER A 11 2.89 -7.41 -16.51
C SER A 11 4.08 -6.80 -15.76
N ALA A 12 4.00 -5.52 -15.41
CA ALA A 12 5.03 -4.84 -14.63
C ALA A 12 4.91 -5.08 -13.11
N GLU A 13 3.94 -5.88 -12.66
CA GLU A 13 3.80 -6.26 -11.26
C GLU A 13 5.03 -7.02 -10.79
N TYR A 14 5.52 -6.71 -9.60
CA TYR A 14 6.73 -7.33 -9.04
C TYR A 14 6.56 -7.63 -7.56
N GLU A 15 7.29 -8.65 -7.08
CA GLU A 15 7.33 -9.02 -5.67
C GLU A 15 8.32 -8.12 -4.93
N THR A 16 7.94 -7.71 -3.71
CA THR A 16 8.75 -6.85 -2.86
C THR A 16 9.28 -7.61 -1.64
N PRO A 17 10.36 -7.12 -0.98
CA PRO A 17 10.79 -7.67 0.30
C PRO A 17 9.73 -7.56 1.40
N GLU A 18 8.70 -6.74 1.22
CA GLU A 18 7.56 -6.62 2.14
C GLU A 18 6.66 -7.86 2.16
N ARG A 19 6.88 -8.81 1.28
CA ARG A 19 6.03 -10.00 1.08
C ARG A 19 4.69 -9.69 0.42
N CYS A 20 4.68 -8.70 -0.46
CA CYS A 20 3.50 -8.40 -1.30
C CYS A 20 3.93 -8.13 -2.74
N LEU A 21 2.97 -8.29 -3.66
CA LEU A 21 3.14 -7.91 -5.06
C LEU A 21 2.72 -6.45 -5.21
N ILE A 22 3.49 -5.69 -5.96
CA ILE A 22 3.21 -4.28 -6.23
C ILE A 22 3.11 -4.04 -7.73
N LEU A 23 2.05 -3.35 -8.13
CA LEU A 23 1.94 -2.76 -9.45
C LEU A 23 1.85 -1.24 -9.28
N LYS A 24 2.83 -0.51 -9.81
CA LYS A 24 2.76 0.95 -9.84
C LYS A 24 1.66 1.37 -10.80
N ILE A 25 0.63 2.02 -10.27
CA ILE A 25 -0.49 2.53 -11.06
C ILE A 25 -0.15 3.91 -11.60
N TRP A 26 0.35 4.78 -10.74
CA TRP A 26 0.85 6.11 -11.10
C TRP A 26 1.98 6.48 -10.15
N ASP A 27 3.19 6.57 -10.66
CA ASP A 27 4.38 6.90 -9.89
C ASP A 27 5.40 7.52 -10.85
N ASP A 28 5.34 8.83 -10.98
CA ASP A 28 6.06 9.57 -12.01
C ASP A 28 6.66 10.84 -11.41
N ASP A 29 7.89 11.17 -11.82
CA ASP A 29 8.58 12.35 -11.33
C ASP A 29 7.95 13.68 -11.77
N ARG A 30 7.06 13.66 -12.77
CA ARG A 30 6.26 14.81 -13.18
C ARG A 30 5.16 15.15 -12.17
N ASP A 31 4.86 14.23 -11.25
CA ASP A 31 3.81 14.41 -10.24
C ASP A 31 4.37 14.10 -8.85
N GLY A 32 4.98 15.10 -8.24
CA GLY A 32 5.54 14.98 -6.89
C GLY A 32 4.48 14.99 -5.79
N ALA A 33 3.22 15.28 -6.11
CA ALA A 33 2.16 15.42 -5.12
C ALA A 33 1.56 14.09 -4.67
N VAL A 34 1.57 13.07 -5.54
CA VAL A 34 0.89 11.81 -5.26
C VAL A 34 1.52 10.65 -6.03
N SER A 35 1.48 9.47 -5.44
CA SER A 35 1.68 8.21 -6.16
C SER A 35 0.61 7.21 -5.77
N VAL A 36 0.31 6.28 -6.68
CA VAL A 36 -0.69 5.24 -6.48
C VAL A 36 -0.08 3.90 -6.89
N ALA A 37 -0.17 2.91 -6.01
CA ALA A 37 0.23 1.54 -6.29
C ALA A 37 -0.92 0.60 -5.93
N ARG A 38 -0.95 -0.57 -6.58
CA ARG A 38 -1.85 -1.66 -6.19
C ARG A 38 -1.01 -2.73 -5.51
N ALA A 39 -1.38 -3.07 -4.28
CA ALA A 39 -0.74 -4.12 -3.50
C ALA A 39 -1.62 -5.37 -3.52
N THR A 40 -0.98 -6.53 -3.65
CA THR A 40 -1.62 -7.83 -3.55
C THR A 40 -0.89 -8.65 -2.51
N VAL A 41 -1.62 -9.12 -1.49
CA VAL A 41 -1.10 -9.96 -0.41
C VAL A 41 -1.77 -11.33 -0.53
N LYS A 42 -0.97 -12.39 -0.68
CA LYS A 42 -1.48 -13.76 -0.82
C LYS A 42 -2.09 -14.25 0.50
N PRO A 43 -3.00 -15.24 0.44
CA PRO A 43 -3.61 -15.79 1.65
C PRO A 43 -2.56 -16.27 2.66
N GLY A 44 -2.78 -15.94 3.94
CA GLY A 44 -1.89 -16.34 5.03
C GLY A 44 -0.62 -15.50 5.18
N VAL A 45 -0.38 -14.55 4.29
CA VAL A 45 0.82 -13.71 4.33
C VAL A 45 0.55 -12.46 5.16
N THR A 46 1.54 -12.08 5.96
CA THR A 46 1.60 -10.82 6.71
C THR A 46 2.74 -9.99 6.15
N THR A 47 2.44 -8.74 5.80
CA THR A 47 3.46 -7.84 5.26
C THR A 47 4.49 -7.46 6.32
N GLN A 48 5.67 -7.04 5.86
CA GLN A 48 6.71 -6.53 6.73
C GLN A 48 6.21 -5.28 7.47
N PRO A 49 6.34 -5.22 8.81
CA PRO A 49 6.03 -3.98 9.53
C PRO A 49 7.00 -2.89 9.09
N HIS A 50 6.48 -1.72 8.78
CA HIS A 50 7.26 -0.60 8.30
C HIS A 50 6.55 0.72 8.57
N ARG A 51 7.26 1.82 8.32
CA ARG A 51 6.70 3.16 8.33
C ARG A 51 7.30 3.98 7.20
N LEU A 52 6.58 5.00 6.76
CA LEU A 52 7.05 5.93 5.75
C LEU A 52 7.37 7.27 6.42
N GLN A 53 8.58 7.75 6.24
CA GLN A 53 9.02 9.05 6.75
C GLN A 53 8.56 10.15 5.81
N GLY A 54 7.78 11.11 6.32
CA GLY A 54 7.36 12.29 5.58
C GLY A 54 6.29 12.03 4.51
N VAL A 55 5.67 10.85 4.49
CA VAL A 55 4.67 10.46 3.51
C VAL A 55 3.44 9.94 4.24
N ASP A 56 2.28 10.54 3.97
CA ASP A 56 0.99 10.00 4.40
C ASP A 56 0.54 8.94 3.41
N GLU A 57 0.05 7.81 3.90
CA GLU A 57 -0.42 6.71 3.06
C GLU A 57 -1.87 6.37 3.40
N ARG A 58 -2.66 6.01 2.38
CA ARG A 58 -4.01 5.48 2.54
C ARG A 58 -4.12 4.18 1.76
N TYR A 59 -4.73 3.18 2.38
CA TYR A 59 -5.15 1.99 1.66
C TYR A 59 -6.62 2.11 1.31
N ILE A 60 -6.99 1.70 0.11
CA ILE A 60 -8.39 1.47 -0.26
C ILE A 60 -8.51 -0.01 -0.61
N VAL A 61 -9.19 -0.77 0.23
CA VAL A 61 -9.33 -2.21 0.03
C VAL A 61 -10.34 -2.47 -1.09
N MET A 62 -9.92 -3.27 -2.08
CA MET A 62 -10.71 -3.59 -3.26
C MET A 62 -11.26 -5.01 -3.22
N LEU A 63 -10.46 -5.99 -2.82
CA LEU A 63 -10.83 -7.41 -2.79
C LEU A 63 -10.24 -8.07 -1.55
N GLY A 64 -10.93 -9.09 -1.06
CA GLY A 64 -10.43 -9.90 0.05
C GLY A 64 -10.67 -9.29 1.41
N THR A 65 -10.15 -9.95 2.43
CA THR A 65 -10.26 -9.55 3.84
C THR A 65 -8.90 -9.60 4.51
N GLY A 66 -8.66 -8.66 5.41
CA GLY A 66 -7.39 -8.61 6.13
C GLY A 66 -7.55 -8.11 7.55
N MET A 67 -6.45 -8.18 8.28
CA MET A 67 -6.30 -7.59 9.61
C MET A 67 -5.19 -6.55 9.51
N VAL A 68 -5.51 -5.29 9.78
CA VAL A 68 -4.54 -4.20 9.69
C VAL A 68 -4.18 -3.68 11.07
N THR A 69 -2.89 -3.39 11.26
CA THR A 69 -2.38 -2.74 12.46
C THR A 69 -1.75 -1.41 12.07
N VAL A 70 -2.23 -0.32 12.66
CA VAL A 70 -1.75 1.03 12.40
C VAL A 70 -1.36 1.68 13.72
N GLY A 71 -0.07 1.96 13.89
CA GLY A 71 0.46 2.59 15.10
C GLY A 71 0.09 1.83 16.35
N ALA A 72 -0.43 2.56 17.35
CA ALA A 72 -0.83 1.99 18.64
C ALA A 72 -2.29 1.49 18.66
N MET A 73 -3.01 1.56 17.55
CA MET A 73 -4.37 1.04 17.49
C MET A 73 -4.40 -0.48 17.62
N ALA A 74 -5.47 -1.01 18.19
CA ALA A 74 -5.71 -2.45 18.16
C ALA A 74 -5.87 -2.91 16.71
N PRO A 75 -5.41 -4.13 16.35
CA PRO A 75 -5.64 -4.68 15.02
C PRO A 75 -7.12 -4.67 14.66
N GLU A 76 -7.43 -4.30 13.42
CA GLU A 76 -8.80 -4.16 12.95
C GLU A 76 -9.00 -4.91 11.63
N LYS A 77 -10.15 -5.59 11.53
CA LYS A 77 -10.53 -6.31 10.32
C LYS A 77 -10.98 -5.32 9.24
N VAL A 78 -10.52 -5.54 8.02
CA VAL A 78 -10.88 -4.72 6.85
C VAL A 78 -11.34 -5.60 5.71
N GLY A 79 -12.22 -5.06 4.87
CA GLY A 79 -12.72 -5.70 3.67
C GLY A 79 -12.97 -4.66 2.57
N PRO A 80 -13.57 -5.08 1.43
CA PRO A 80 -13.78 -4.18 0.30
C PRO A 80 -14.49 -2.88 0.68
N GLY A 81 -13.95 -1.75 0.23
CA GLY A 81 -14.45 -0.43 0.53
C GLY A 81 -13.84 0.22 1.77
N ALA A 82 -13.12 -0.52 2.61
CA ALA A 82 -12.44 0.07 3.76
C ALA A 82 -11.31 1.01 3.31
N VAL A 83 -11.20 2.12 4.01
CA VAL A 83 -10.11 3.08 3.82
C VAL A 83 -9.27 3.09 5.10
N VAL A 84 -7.98 2.80 4.98
CA VAL A 84 -7.03 2.81 6.09
C VAL A 84 -6.19 4.07 5.99
N ILE A 85 -6.20 4.90 7.02
CA ILE A 85 -5.46 6.17 7.06
C ILE A 85 -4.18 5.95 7.88
N ILE A 86 -3.04 6.20 7.25
CA ILE A 86 -1.73 5.98 7.85
C ILE A 86 -0.92 7.27 7.75
N PRO A 87 -0.96 8.13 8.80
CA PRO A 87 -0.16 9.36 8.80
C PRO A 87 1.34 9.07 8.73
N ALA A 88 2.10 10.01 8.21
CA ALA A 88 3.56 9.93 8.10
C ALA A 88 4.20 9.50 9.43
N GLY A 89 5.18 8.60 9.35
CA GLY A 89 5.91 8.10 10.52
C GLY A 89 5.19 7.03 11.33
N THR A 90 3.97 6.66 10.96
CA THR A 90 3.17 5.68 11.70
C THR A 90 3.47 4.27 11.21
N ALA A 91 3.72 3.35 12.15
CA ALA A 91 3.95 1.94 11.84
C ALA A 91 2.70 1.31 11.25
N GLN A 92 2.89 0.44 10.26
CA GLN A 92 1.81 -0.24 9.56
C GLN A 92 2.17 -1.68 9.23
N GLN A 93 1.17 -2.56 9.25
CA GLN A 93 1.29 -3.96 8.88
C GLN A 93 -0.11 -4.49 8.55
N ILE A 94 -0.21 -5.34 7.53
CA ILE A 94 -1.49 -5.97 7.17
C ILE A 94 -1.28 -7.46 6.92
N SER A 95 -2.26 -8.26 7.36
CA SER A 95 -2.28 -9.70 7.13
C SER A 95 -3.47 -10.05 6.26
N ASN A 96 -3.28 -10.94 5.30
CA ASN A 96 -4.41 -11.55 4.58
C ASN A 96 -4.96 -12.70 5.44
N THR A 97 -6.15 -12.50 5.98
CA THR A 97 -6.83 -13.48 6.85
C THR A 97 -7.91 -14.25 6.11
N GLY A 98 -8.07 -14.00 4.82
CA GLY A 98 -9.02 -14.71 3.96
C GLY A 98 -8.38 -15.86 3.19
N ASP A 99 -9.14 -16.43 2.27
CA ASP A 99 -8.72 -17.54 1.42
C ASP A 99 -8.51 -17.13 -0.05
N THR A 100 -8.68 -15.86 -0.35
CA THR A 100 -8.41 -15.26 -1.66
C THR A 100 -7.39 -14.14 -1.52
N ASP A 101 -6.86 -13.63 -2.63
CA ASP A 101 -5.95 -12.49 -2.61
C ASP A 101 -6.58 -11.28 -1.92
N LEU A 102 -5.81 -10.60 -1.10
CA LEU A 102 -6.16 -9.29 -0.55
C LEU A 102 -5.54 -8.24 -1.47
N VAL A 103 -6.37 -7.40 -2.07
CA VAL A 103 -5.94 -6.37 -3.03
C VAL A 103 -6.38 -5.01 -2.53
N PHE A 104 -5.46 -4.08 -2.48
CA PHE A 104 -5.75 -2.70 -2.08
C PHE A 104 -4.88 -1.71 -2.83
N TYR A 105 -5.40 -0.51 -3.01
CA TYR A 105 -4.60 0.60 -3.52
C TYR A 105 -3.90 1.31 -2.38
N CYS A 106 -2.65 1.70 -2.62
CA CYS A 106 -1.84 2.53 -1.72
C CYS A 106 -1.70 3.89 -2.36
N ILE A 107 -2.19 4.94 -1.70
CA ILE A 107 -2.12 6.31 -2.18
C ILE A 107 -1.20 7.09 -1.24
N CYS A 108 -0.07 7.54 -1.76
CA CYS A 108 0.95 8.25 -1.01
C CYS A 108 0.97 9.73 -1.37
N THR A 109 1.00 10.58 -0.35
CA THR A 109 1.14 12.03 -0.51
C THR A 109 2.19 12.57 0.48
N PRO A 110 3.27 13.20 -0.01
CA PRO A 110 3.66 13.32 -1.42
C PRO A 110 3.98 11.97 -2.06
N ARG A 111 4.44 12.01 -3.30
CA ARG A 111 4.86 10.80 -4.03
C ARG A 111 5.80 9.95 -3.18
N PHE A 112 5.57 8.64 -3.16
CA PHE A 112 6.46 7.69 -2.50
C PHE A 112 7.87 7.76 -3.07
N SER A 113 8.87 7.64 -2.19
CA SER A 113 10.26 7.42 -2.57
C SER A 113 10.85 6.27 -1.74
N PRO A 114 11.78 5.48 -2.28
CA PRO A 114 12.41 4.40 -1.52
C PRO A 114 13.08 4.89 -0.23
N GLU A 115 13.59 6.11 -0.21
CA GLU A 115 14.25 6.72 0.95
C GLU A 115 13.29 6.96 2.11
N SER A 116 11.98 7.08 1.84
CA SER A 116 10.97 7.26 2.88
C SER A 116 10.67 5.98 3.64
N TYR A 117 10.96 4.81 3.06
CA TYR A 117 10.63 3.51 3.62
C TYR A 117 11.60 3.11 4.73
N GLU A 118 11.07 2.73 5.89
CA GLU A 118 11.85 2.21 7.01
C GLU A 118 11.24 0.91 7.50
N SER A 119 11.98 -0.20 7.36
CA SER A 119 11.58 -1.48 7.91
C SER A 119 11.65 -1.46 9.43
N LEU A 120 10.64 -2.01 10.09
CA LEU A 120 10.58 -2.16 11.55
C LEU A 120 10.73 -3.64 11.96
N GLU A 121 11.11 -4.49 11.03
CA GLU A 121 11.32 -5.91 11.26
C GLU A 121 12.75 -6.21 11.73
#